data_b0ec4b48a9a5b5a1d5230a51cbb1380a
#
_entry.id   b0ec4b48a9a5b5a1d5230a51cbb1380a
#
_cell.length_a   1.000
_cell.length_b   1.000
_cell.length_c   1.000
_cell.angle_alpha   90.00
_cell.angle_beta   90.00
_cell.angle_gamma   90.00
#
_symmetry.space_group_name_H-M   'P 1'
#
loop_
_entity.id
_entity.type
_entity.pdbx_description
1 polymer ?
#
loop_
_entity_poly.entity_id
_entity_poly.type
_entity_poly.pdbx_seq_one_letter_code
_entity_poly.pdbx_strand_id
1 'polypeptide(L)'
;MWGISTADRRSHGLLFLTGLLLLSGPLWAAAERLWPVLVGTAFFGAGGLVFLWRRDALSMPTVFIGALLLRLAYLPVGPGLTDDLFRYIWDGWLQWEGVNPYRYVPSNPSLSAYHDTALYEALNSKQYYSIYPPLSQAFFAMGGFVYNGSWVPSYYTLKLLFVTAEFAGTLLLSRLTTARNLLLYAWNPLVLIEIAGQGHTEALLVPLLLGAVWAVRRGRGRLASLAVAGAGLVKLYPFALGPYLLRRFGWRAVWPGALLVGTLSLPYAALYVLPHIKASADLFAQLFEFNAGPYYALKHVLWAWTGADWSKTLGPLFRGLFLAALPVLYGLDAWRDWSFRRASLLLLGTLFILSTTVHPWYLVPLLSLCVLGSQPSWHWLWLGLCSIGTYLFYVGGPYWIWVWIGWGGAGVLWLIGCSIERPSPWAVLYNRPDVTEHG
;
A
#
# COMPACT_ATOMS: atom_id res chain seq x y z
N MET A 1 -15.85 -37.07 0.68
CA MET A 1 -14.80 -37.14 1.75
C MET A 1 -13.48 -37.53 1.10
N TRP A 2 -12.60 -36.58 0.88
CA TRP A 2 -11.28 -36.84 0.33
C TRP A 2 -10.36 -37.23 1.50
N GLY A 3 -10.00 -38.51 1.60
CA GLY A 3 -9.08 -39.02 2.62
C GLY A 3 -7.64 -38.58 2.30
N ILE A 4 -7.20 -37.46 2.84
CA ILE A 4 -5.79 -37.08 2.85
C ILE A 4 -5.05 -38.14 3.67
N SER A 5 -4.03 -38.79 3.09
CA SER A 5 -3.23 -39.80 3.79
C SER A 5 -2.52 -39.19 5.01
N THR A 6 -2.24 -40.00 6.02
CA THR A 6 -1.54 -39.53 7.24
C THR A 6 -0.13 -39.00 6.94
N ALA A 7 0.54 -39.52 5.90
CA ALA A 7 1.82 -39.06 5.41
C ALA A 7 1.71 -37.63 4.81
N ASP A 8 0.63 -37.36 4.06
CA ASP A 8 0.34 -36.04 3.47
C ASP A 8 0.05 -34.98 4.57
N ARG A 9 -0.68 -35.32 5.63
CA ARG A 9 -0.95 -34.40 6.74
C ARG A 9 0.32 -34.02 7.51
N ARG A 10 1.25 -34.95 7.68
CA ARG A 10 2.55 -34.68 8.36
C ARG A 10 3.43 -33.76 7.50
N SER A 11 3.47 -33.96 6.20
CA SER A 11 4.23 -33.07 5.30
C SER A 11 3.67 -31.66 5.26
N HIS A 12 2.34 -31.48 5.22
CA HIS A 12 1.69 -30.17 5.28
C HIS A 12 1.95 -29.45 6.61
N GLY A 13 1.88 -30.16 7.73
CA GLY A 13 2.21 -29.61 9.05
C GLY A 13 3.65 -29.12 9.14
N LEU A 14 4.60 -29.90 8.61
CA LEU A 14 6.01 -29.53 8.58
C LEU A 14 6.25 -28.30 7.69
N LEU A 15 5.66 -28.26 6.51
CA LEU A 15 5.76 -27.10 5.61
C LEU A 15 5.15 -25.83 6.21
N PHE A 16 4.02 -25.96 6.91
CA PHE A 16 3.39 -24.86 7.64
C PHE A 16 4.30 -24.30 8.74
N LEU A 17 4.84 -25.18 9.60
CA LEU A 17 5.76 -24.79 10.67
C LEU A 17 7.03 -24.16 10.11
N THR A 18 7.60 -24.74 9.04
CA THR A 18 8.76 -24.19 8.36
C THR A 18 8.48 -22.79 7.85
N GLY A 19 7.32 -22.55 7.23
CA GLY A 19 6.93 -21.22 6.76
C GLY A 19 6.82 -20.20 7.90
N LEU A 20 6.20 -20.57 9.03
CA LEU A 20 6.13 -19.70 10.22
C LEU A 20 7.51 -19.39 10.80
N LEU A 21 8.41 -20.37 10.88
CA LEU A 21 9.78 -20.16 11.35
C LEU A 21 10.58 -19.24 10.41
N LEU A 22 10.45 -19.41 9.10
CA LEU A 22 11.12 -18.55 8.12
C LEU A 22 10.71 -17.08 8.24
N LEU A 23 9.48 -16.81 8.69
CA LEU A 23 8.95 -15.47 8.86
C LEU A 23 9.14 -14.90 10.28
N SER A 24 9.61 -15.70 11.23
CA SER A 24 9.96 -15.21 12.57
C SER A 24 11.24 -14.37 12.60
N GLY A 25 12.16 -14.58 11.67
CA GLY A 25 13.41 -13.84 11.58
C GLY A 25 13.19 -12.33 11.37
N PRO A 26 12.40 -11.88 10.37
CA PRO A 26 12.05 -10.47 10.20
C PRO A 26 11.35 -9.88 11.43
N LEU A 27 10.50 -10.64 12.10
CA LEU A 27 9.84 -10.21 13.34
C LEU A 27 10.86 -9.88 14.42
N TRP A 28 11.76 -10.82 14.70
CA TRP A 28 12.81 -10.63 15.70
C TRP A 28 13.74 -9.46 15.32
N ALA A 29 14.20 -9.42 14.09
CA ALA A 29 15.09 -8.36 13.63
C ALA A 29 14.42 -6.96 13.66
N ALA A 30 13.12 -6.87 13.39
CA ALA A 30 12.37 -5.62 13.48
C ALA A 30 12.21 -5.18 14.95
N ALA A 31 11.95 -6.12 15.86
CA ALA A 31 11.83 -5.84 17.30
C ALA A 31 13.16 -5.32 17.90
N GLU A 32 14.28 -5.91 17.52
CA GLU A 32 15.62 -5.55 17.99
C GLU A 32 16.28 -4.42 17.20
N ARG A 33 15.61 -3.85 16.19
CA ARG A 33 16.14 -2.83 15.29
C ARG A 33 17.43 -3.23 14.56
N LEU A 34 17.58 -4.50 14.27
CA LEU A 34 18.74 -5.06 13.58
C LEU A 34 18.55 -4.97 12.05
N TRP A 35 18.68 -3.79 11.49
CA TRP A 35 18.36 -3.46 10.10
C TRP A 35 18.98 -4.38 9.03
N PRO A 36 20.29 -4.71 9.07
CA PRO A 36 20.86 -5.64 8.09
C PRO A 36 20.28 -7.06 8.23
N VAL A 37 20.02 -7.49 9.48
CA VAL A 37 19.42 -8.81 9.77
C VAL A 37 17.98 -8.84 9.30
N LEU A 38 17.24 -7.73 9.46
CA LEU A 38 15.87 -7.58 8.95
C LEU A 38 15.82 -7.84 7.45
N VAL A 39 16.71 -7.21 6.67
CA VAL A 39 16.77 -7.40 5.22
C VAL A 39 17.09 -8.85 4.87
N GLY A 40 18.15 -9.41 5.46
CA GLY A 40 18.58 -10.80 5.19
C GLY A 40 17.49 -11.83 5.49
N THR A 41 16.84 -11.70 6.64
CA THR A 41 15.77 -12.62 7.08
C THR A 41 14.49 -12.45 6.27
N ALA A 42 14.17 -11.21 5.83
CA ALA A 42 13.03 -10.96 4.94
C ALA A 42 13.22 -11.63 3.57
N PHE A 43 14.44 -11.56 2.99
CA PHE A 43 14.78 -12.26 1.74
C PHE A 43 14.74 -13.78 1.91
N PHE A 44 15.25 -14.29 3.01
CA PHE A 44 15.19 -15.73 3.32
C PHE A 44 13.74 -16.21 3.45
N GLY A 45 12.91 -15.46 4.19
CA GLY A 45 11.48 -15.73 4.32
C GLY A 45 10.75 -15.68 2.97
N ALA A 46 11.06 -14.69 2.11
CA ALA A 46 10.49 -14.59 0.77
C ALA A 46 10.91 -15.77 -0.13
N GLY A 47 12.15 -16.26 -0.02
CA GLY A 47 12.59 -17.47 -0.68
C GLY A 47 11.77 -18.70 -0.27
N GLY A 48 11.50 -18.83 1.03
CA GLY A 48 10.58 -19.84 1.57
C GLY A 48 9.16 -19.72 1.03
N LEU A 49 8.63 -18.51 0.90
CA LEU A 49 7.30 -18.27 0.30
C LEU A 49 7.24 -18.70 -1.17
N VAL A 50 8.27 -18.36 -1.96
CA VAL A 50 8.34 -18.78 -3.37
C VAL A 50 8.43 -20.31 -3.48
N PHE A 51 9.19 -20.95 -2.59
CA PHE A 51 9.25 -22.42 -2.51
C PHE A 51 7.87 -23.03 -2.20
N LEU A 52 7.18 -22.56 -1.15
CA LEU A 52 5.82 -23.00 -0.80
C LEU A 52 4.82 -22.74 -1.93
N TRP A 53 4.92 -21.58 -2.57
CA TRP A 53 4.09 -21.21 -3.73
C TRP A 53 4.29 -22.19 -4.90
N ARG A 54 5.54 -22.54 -5.21
CA ARG A 54 5.86 -23.51 -6.29
C ARG A 54 5.34 -24.91 -6.00
N ARG A 55 5.31 -25.31 -4.74
CA ARG A 55 4.84 -26.62 -4.32
C ARG A 55 3.32 -26.72 -4.30
N ASP A 56 2.60 -25.58 -4.27
CA ASP A 56 1.15 -25.51 -4.11
C ASP A 56 0.62 -26.40 -2.96
N ALA A 57 1.38 -26.42 -1.86
CA ALA A 57 1.24 -27.42 -0.82
C ALA A 57 0.28 -27.01 0.29
N LEU A 58 -0.13 -25.72 0.37
CA LEU A 58 -0.93 -25.20 1.47
C LEU A 58 -2.39 -25.00 1.07
N SER A 59 -3.30 -25.51 1.88
CA SER A 59 -4.74 -25.28 1.72
C SER A 59 -5.11 -23.84 2.06
N MET A 60 -6.25 -23.35 1.56
CA MET A 60 -6.77 -22.02 1.87
C MET A 60 -6.92 -21.78 3.39
N PRO A 61 -7.52 -22.69 4.20
CA PRO A 61 -7.57 -22.53 5.64
C PRO A 61 -6.18 -22.43 6.28
N THR A 62 -5.21 -23.23 5.83
CA THR A 62 -3.84 -23.23 6.37
C THR A 62 -3.16 -21.88 6.12
N VAL A 63 -3.26 -21.34 4.90
CA VAL A 63 -2.70 -20.03 4.56
C VAL A 63 -3.37 -18.95 5.42
N PHE A 64 -4.67 -19.02 5.62
CA PHE A 64 -5.44 -18.04 6.39
C PHE A 64 -5.10 -18.08 7.88
N ILE A 65 -5.02 -19.28 8.49
CA ILE A 65 -4.63 -19.45 9.89
C ILE A 65 -3.20 -18.92 10.11
N GLY A 66 -2.26 -19.27 9.23
CA GLY A 66 -0.89 -18.76 9.31
C GLY A 66 -0.82 -17.23 9.15
N ALA A 67 -1.65 -16.64 8.26
CA ALA A 67 -1.76 -15.20 8.11
C ALA A 67 -2.23 -14.51 9.40
N LEU A 68 -3.20 -15.10 10.10
CA LEU A 68 -3.67 -14.60 11.40
C LEU A 68 -2.57 -14.70 12.46
N LEU A 69 -1.95 -15.88 12.60
CA LEU A 69 -0.89 -16.11 13.59
C LEU A 69 0.29 -15.15 13.38
N LEU A 70 0.71 -14.93 12.15
CA LEU A 70 1.78 -13.98 11.82
C LEU A 70 1.41 -12.55 12.22
N ARG A 71 0.19 -12.09 11.93
CA ARG A 71 -0.25 -10.72 12.32
C ARG A 71 -0.28 -10.57 13.83
N LEU A 72 -0.79 -11.57 14.55
CA LEU A 72 -0.78 -11.57 16.02
C LEU A 72 0.64 -11.54 16.58
N ALA A 73 1.58 -12.26 15.96
CA ALA A 73 2.98 -12.25 16.36
C ALA A 73 3.67 -10.90 16.13
N TYR A 74 3.33 -10.19 15.02
CA TYR A 74 3.90 -8.86 14.72
C TYR A 74 3.21 -7.72 15.48
N LEU A 75 1.99 -7.91 15.96
CA LEU A 75 1.22 -6.86 16.63
C LEU A 75 1.96 -6.22 17.84
N PRO A 76 2.68 -6.96 18.71
CA PRO A 76 3.42 -6.39 19.83
C PRO A 76 4.65 -5.56 19.44
N VAL A 77 5.15 -5.63 18.19
CA VAL A 77 6.33 -4.88 17.75
C VAL A 77 6.09 -3.37 17.92
N GLY A 78 7.01 -2.69 18.61
CA GLY A 78 6.96 -1.26 18.83
C GLY A 78 7.32 -0.44 17.59
N PRO A 79 7.23 0.91 17.67
CA PRO A 79 7.63 1.80 16.58
C PRO A 79 9.16 1.76 16.42
N GLY A 80 9.63 1.13 15.35
CA GLY A 80 11.08 0.92 15.14
C GLY A 80 11.58 1.38 13.79
N LEU A 81 10.78 1.18 12.75
CA LEU A 81 11.17 1.47 11.38
C LEU A 81 10.64 2.83 10.89
N THR A 82 9.55 3.32 11.49
CA THR A 82 8.90 4.58 11.13
C THR A 82 8.23 5.19 12.35
N ASP A 83 8.06 6.49 12.31
CA ASP A 83 7.42 7.31 13.35
C ASP A 83 6.10 7.94 12.89
N ASP A 84 5.59 7.59 11.72
CA ASP A 84 4.34 8.09 11.15
C ASP A 84 3.14 7.94 12.10
N LEU A 85 3.11 6.86 12.88
CA LEU A 85 1.99 6.54 13.76
C LEU A 85 1.84 7.56 14.91
N PHE A 86 2.93 8.21 15.33
CA PHE A 86 2.86 9.32 16.29
C PHE A 86 2.09 10.51 15.72
N ARG A 87 2.23 10.77 14.41
CA ARG A 87 1.45 11.81 13.74
C ARG A 87 -0.03 11.44 13.68
N TYR A 88 -0.36 10.17 13.48
CA TYR A 88 -1.76 9.71 13.49
C TYR A 88 -2.41 9.91 14.86
N ILE A 89 -1.67 9.58 15.93
CA ILE A 89 -2.13 9.81 17.31
C ILE A 89 -2.32 11.29 17.59
N TRP A 90 -1.36 12.13 17.19
CA TRP A 90 -1.41 13.58 17.35
C TRP A 90 -2.64 14.18 16.66
N ASP A 91 -2.83 13.91 15.39
CA ASP A 91 -3.98 14.40 14.63
C ASP A 91 -5.31 13.90 15.24
N GLY A 92 -5.33 12.64 15.70
CA GLY A 92 -6.50 12.05 16.36
C GLY A 92 -6.82 12.68 17.70
N TRP A 93 -5.82 12.92 18.55
CA TRP A 93 -5.97 13.55 19.84
C TRP A 93 -6.47 15.00 19.71
N LEU A 94 -5.86 15.79 18.82
CA LEU A 94 -6.30 17.17 18.58
C LEU A 94 -7.79 17.28 18.21
N GLN A 95 -8.35 16.29 17.52
CA GLN A 95 -9.78 16.29 17.19
C GLN A 95 -10.65 16.22 18.45
N TRP A 96 -10.24 15.49 19.49
CA TRP A 96 -10.92 15.44 20.79
C TRP A 96 -10.74 16.71 21.61
N GLU A 97 -9.66 17.45 21.39
CA GLU A 97 -9.43 18.79 21.93
C GLU A 97 -10.19 19.89 21.15
N GLY A 98 -11.03 19.52 20.18
CA GLY A 98 -11.81 20.46 19.36
C GLY A 98 -10.98 21.19 18.28
N VAL A 99 -9.76 20.74 18.01
CA VAL A 99 -8.88 21.35 17.02
C VAL A 99 -8.97 20.57 15.70
N ASN A 100 -9.32 21.26 14.60
CA ASN A 100 -9.27 20.67 13.28
C ASN A 100 -7.80 20.35 12.89
N PRO A 101 -7.44 19.08 12.58
CA PRO A 101 -6.06 18.65 12.36
C PRO A 101 -5.37 19.33 11.17
N TYR A 102 -6.13 19.93 10.26
CA TYR A 102 -5.59 20.70 9.12
C TYR A 102 -5.30 22.16 9.43
N ARG A 103 -5.68 22.65 10.64
CA ARG A 103 -5.62 24.09 10.94
C ARG A 103 -4.21 24.58 11.19
N TYR A 104 -3.42 23.83 11.93
CA TYR A 104 -2.10 24.21 12.40
C TYR A 104 -1.07 23.13 12.09
N VAL A 105 0.18 23.54 11.87
CA VAL A 105 1.32 22.62 12.01
C VAL A 105 1.52 22.29 13.49
N PRO A 106 2.00 21.09 13.87
CA PRO A 106 2.20 20.73 15.26
C PRO A 106 3.03 21.74 16.07
N SER A 107 4.06 22.35 15.47
CA SER A 107 4.91 23.36 16.12
C SER A 107 4.30 24.77 16.25
N ASN A 108 3.04 24.97 15.84
CA ASN A 108 2.41 26.28 15.92
C ASN A 108 2.26 26.73 17.38
N PRO A 109 2.62 28.00 17.74
CA PRO A 109 2.47 28.51 19.11
C PRO A 109 1.06 28.40 19.70
N SER A 110 0.02 28.39 18.85
CA SER A 110 -1.37 28.17 19.31
C SER A 110 -1.59 26.77 19.90
N LEU A 111 -0.66 25.84 19.71
CA LEU A 111 -0.70 24.48 20.24
C LEU A 111 0.30 24.29 21.40
N SER A 112 0.88 25.37 21.94
CA SER A 112 1.92 25.30 22.98
C SER A 112 1.50 24.50 24.22
N ALA A 113 0.20 24.51 24.58
CA ALA A 113 -0.33 23.72 25.68
C ALA A 113 -0.17 22.19 25.50
N TYR A 114 0.08 21.72 24.26
CA TYR A 114 0.24 20.31 23.92
C TYR A 114 1.70 19.92 23.66
N HIS A 115 2.65 20.89 23.68
CA HIS A 115 4.04 20.67 23.32
C HIS A 115 4.84 19.93 24.42
N ASP A 116 4.43 20.06 25.68
CA ASP A 116 5.11 19.38 26.79
C ASP A 116 4.59 17.95 26.95
N THR A 117 4.74 17.13 25.90
CA THR A 117 4.30 15.74 25.88
C THR A 117 5.31 14.83 25.16
N ALA A 118 5.46 13.59 25.63
CA ALA A 118 6.26 12.58 24.97
C ALA A 118 5.77 12.30 23.54
N LEU A 119 4.47 12.50 23.26
CA LEU A 119 3.92 12.37 21.91
C LEU A 119 4.44 13.47 20.99
N TYR A 120 4.46 14.73 21.44
CA TYR A 120 4.98 15.84 20.63
C TYR A 120 6.48 15.64 20.35
N GLU A 121 7.26 15.21 21.34
CA GLU A 121 8.69 14.94 21.13
C GLU A 121 8.93 13.86 20.09
N ALA A 122 8.09 12.83 20.04
CA ALA A 122 8.19 11.74 19.07
C ALA A 122 7.80 12.12 17.63
N LEU A 123 7.22 13.31 17.40
CA LEU A 123 6.81 13.74 16.05
C LEU A 123 8.01 14.10 15.18
N ASN A 124 8.10 13.51 13.98
CA ASN A 124 9.05 13.87 12.94
C ASN A 124 8.57 15.03 12.05
N SER A 125 7.27 15.26 12.01
CA SER A 125 6.58 16.14 11.06
C SER A 125 6.03 17.42 11.69
N LYS A 126 6.74 17.98 12.69
CA LYS A 126 6.32 19.16 13.48
C LYS A 126 6.04 20.41 12.64
N GLN A 127 6.68 20.52 11.46
CA GLN A 127 6.62 21.70 10.57
C GLN A 127 5.61 21.54 9.42
N TYR A 128 4.86 20.43 9.35
CA TYR A 128 3.99 20.14 8.22
C TYR A 128 2.53 20.07 8.63
N TYR A 129 1.63 20.62 7.80
CA TYR A 129 0.20 20.41 7.95
C TYR A 129 -0.15 18.95 7.68
N SER A 130 -1.24 18.48 8.28
CA SER A 130 -1.75 17.14 7.97
C SER A 130 -2.16 17.03 6.52
N ILE A 131 -1.75 15.92 5.88
CA ILE A 131 -2.10 15.58 4.49
C ILE A 131 -3.04 14.37 4.40
N TYR A 132 -3.37 13.78 5.54
CA TYR A 132 -4.18 12.56 5.60
C TYR A 132 -5.65 12.88 5.36
N PRO A 133 -6.30 12.23 4.35
CA PRO A 133 -7.70 12.51 4.02
C PRO A 133 -8.69 12.12 5.12
N PRO A 134 -9.95 12.56 5.02
CA PRO A 134 -10.95 12.47 6.08
C PRO A 134 -11.21 11.10 6.69
N LEU A 135 -11.18 10.02 5.90
CA LEU A 135 -11.38 8.67 6.45
C LEU A 135 -10.19 8.24 7.31
N SER A 136 -8.96 8.57 6.92
CA SER A 136 -7.78 8.38 7.77
C SER A 136 -7.91 9.16 9.07
N GLN A 137 -8.34 10.43 9.01
CA GLN A 137 -8.58 11.25 10.18
C GLN A 137 -9.64 10.66 11.13
N ALA A 138 -10.69 10.04 10.59
CA ALA A 138 -11.68 9.36 11.42
C ALA A 138 -11.08 8.17 12.19
N PHE A 139 -10.20 7.38 11.55
CA PHE A 139 -9.45 6.32 12.25
C PHE A 139 -8.46 6.88 13.28
N PHE A 140 -7.80 8.00 12.96
CA PHE A 140 -6.90 8.67 13.89
C PHE A 140 -7.66 9.16 15.15
N ALA A 141 -8.87 9.70 14.97
CA ALA A 141 -9.73 10.07 16.09
C ALA A 141 -10.06 8.88 17.00
N MET A 142 -10.27 7.68 16.45
CA MET A 142 -10.47 6.47 17.27
C MET A 142 -9.23 6.13 18.11
N GLY A 143 -8.02 6.31 17.57
CA GLY A 143 -6.79 6.18 18.33
C GLY A 143 -6.60 7.30 19.35
N GLY A 144 -6.92 8.54 18.97
CA GLY A 144 -6.83 9.70 19.86
C GLY A 144 -7.78 9.63 21.05
N PHE A 145 -8.94 8.97 20.89
CA PHE A 145 -9.93 8.78 21.97
C PHE A 145 -9.36 8.10 23.23
N VAL A 146 -8.42 7.19 23.06
CA VAL A 146 -7.80 6.45 24.17
C VAL A 146 -6.48 7.07 24.64
N TYR A 147 -6.12 8.27 24.12
CA TYR A 147 -4.93 8.99 24.57
C TYR A 147 -5.13 9.52 25.99
N ASN A 148 -4.21 9.18 26.88
CA ASN A 148 -4.28 9.50 28.31
C ASN A 148 -2.98 10.13 28.84
N GLY A 149 -2.24 10.83 27.98
CA GLY A 149 -0.90 11.36 28.30
C GLY A 149 0.23 10.39 27.88
N SER A 150 -0.09 9.12 27.64
CA SER A 150 0.80 8.14 27.02
C SER A 150 0.33 7.81 25.61
N TRP A 151 1.26 7.78 24.65
CA TRP A 151 0.96 7.38 23.27
C TRP A 151 0.74 5.87 23.12
N VAL A 152 1.14 5.05 24.07
CA VAL A 152 1.15 3.58 23.98
C VAL A 152 -0.25 2.98 23.75
N PRO A 153 -1.32 3.33 24.53
CA PRO A 153 -2.66 2.82 24.25
C PRO A 153 -3.16 3.17 22.86
N SER A 154 -2.95 4.42 22.43
CA SER A 154 -3.33 4.91 21.10
C SER A 154 -2.58 4.17 19.99
N TYR A 155 -1.29 3.91 20.18
CA TYR A 155 -0.44 3.16 19.26
C TYR A 155 -1.02 1.78 18.99
N TYR A 156 -1.27 0.99 20.02
CA TYR A 156 -1.80 -0.36 19.86
C TYR A 156 -3.26 -0.39 19.40
N THR A 157 -4.06 0.61 19.76
CA THR A 157 -5.44 0.75 19.25
C THR A 157 -5.43 0.96 17.74
N LEU A 158 -4.63 1.90 17.23
CA LEU A 158 -4.52 2.14 15.78
C LEU A 158 -3.97 0.91 15.05
N LYS A 159 -2.93 0.26 15.57
CA LYS A 159 -2.41 -0.98 14.98
C LYS A 159 -3.47 -2.07 14.90
N LEU A 160 -4.23 -2.27 15.97
CA LEU A 160 -5.30 -3.27 15.99
C LEU A 160 -6.37 -2.96 14.94
N LEU A 161 -6.79 -1.70 14.83
CA LEU A 161 -7.75 -1.26 13.82
C LEU A 161 -7.22 -1.51 12.40
N PHE A 162 -5.97 -1.15 12.13
CA PHE A 162 -5.33 -1.33 10.83
C PHE A 162 -5.15 -2.80 10.48
N VAL A 163 -4.64 -3.61 11.40
CA VAL A 163 -4.50 -5.06 11.22
C VAL A 163 -5.85 -5.71 10.96
N THR A 164 -6.89 -5.31 11.70
CA THR A 164 -8.25 -5.84 11.51
C THR A 164 -8.79 -5.49 10.11
N ALA A 165 -8.61 -4.25 9.67
CA ALA A 165 -9.04 -3.81 8.35
C ALA A 165 -8.30 -4.56 7.23
N GLU A 166 -6.97 -4.66 7.33
CA GLU A 166 -6.16 -5.37 6.34
C GLU A 166 -6.49 -6.88 6.34
N PHE A 167 -6.72 -7.48 7.49
CA PHE A 167 -7.11 -8.89 7.58
C PHE A 167 -8.49 -9.15 6.97
N ALA A 168 -9.44 -8.21 7.12
CA ALA A 168 -10.71 -8.25 6.39
C ALA A 168 -10.49 -8.19 4.87
N GLY A 169 -9.52 -7.39 4.42
CA GLY A 169 -9.05 -7.37 3.03
C GLY A 169 -8.46 -8.72 2.60
N THR A 170 -7.63 -9.34 3.44
CA THR A 170 -7.06 -10.68 3.22
C THR A 170 -8.17 -11.74 3.11
N LEU A 171 -9.21 -11.67 3.95
CA LEU A 171 -10.39 -12.52 3.85
C LEU A 171 -11.14 -12.32 2.51
N LEU A 172 -11.31 -11.07 2.07
CA LEU A 172 -11.91 -10.80 0.76
C LEU A 172 -11.02 -11.31 -0.38
N LEU A 173 -9.70 -11.13 -0.27
CA LEU A 173 -8.72 -11.63 -1.24
C LEU A 173 -8.78 -13.15 -1.39
N SER A 174 -9.01 -13.91 -0.31
CA SER A 174 -9.16 -15.37 -0.37
C SER A 174 -10.34 -15.84 -1.24
N ARG A 175 -11.33 -14.96 -1.46
CA ARG A 175 -12.48 -15.21 -2.35
C ARG A 175 -12.22 -14.77 -3.80
N LEU A 176 -11.12 -14.08 -4.05
CA LEU A 176 -10.78 -13.48 -5.35
C LEU A 176 -9.61 -14.17 -6.02
N THR A 177 -8.86 -14.99 -5.29
CA THR A 177 -7.64 -15.66 -5.77
C THR A 177 -7.50 -17.08 -5.21
N THR A 178 -6.48 -17.83 -5.65
CA THR A 178 -6.18 -19.18 -5.15
C THR A 178 -5.38 -19.13 -3.84
N ALA A 179 -5.38 -20.23 -3.06
CA ALA A 179 -4.57 -20.34 -1.85
C ALA A 179 -3.07 -20.09 -2.11
N ARG A 180 -2.58 -20.64 -3.23
CA ARG A 180 -1.22 -20.45 -3.71
C ARG A 180 -0.86 -18.97 -3.90
N ASN A 181 -1.71 -18.20 -4.56
CA ASN A 181 -1.45 -16.77 -4.79
C ASN A 181 -1.72 -15.93 -3.53
N LEU A 182 -2.75 -16.29 -2.74
CA LEU A 182 -3.01 -15.64 -1.45
C LEU A 182 -1.78 -15.67 -0.55
N LEU A 183 -1.06 -16.80 -0.51
CA LEU A 183 0.16 -16.97 0.27
C LEU A 183 1.19 -15.85 0.04
N LEU A 184 1.39 -15.46 -1.24
CA LEU A 184 2.37 -14.42 -1.62
C LEU A 184 2.03 -13.02 -1.10
N TYR A 185 0.78 -12.77 -0.73
CA TYR A 185 0.35 -11.55 -0.08
C TYR A 185 0.22 -11.73 1.43
N ALA A 186 -0.52 -12.75 1.86
CA ALA A 186 -0.94 -12.94 3.24
C ALA A 186 0.24 -13.21 4.21
N TRP A 187 1.33 -13.81 3.71
CA TRP A 187 2.56 -14.09 4.44
C TRP A 187 3.74 -13.24 3.94
N ASN A 188 3.48 -12.23 3.12
CA ASN A 188 4.53 -11.37 2.59
C ASN A 188 5.26 -10.63 3.70
N PRO A 189 6.61 -10.70 3.79
CA PRO A 189 7.37 -9.99 4.83
C PRO A 189 7.08 -8.50 4.88
N LEU A 190 6.98 -7.83 3.72
CA LEU A 190 6.68 -6.40 3.66
C LEU A 190 5.30 -6.10 4.26
N VAL A 191 4.27 -6.86 3.89
CA VAL A 191 2.90 -6.67 4.42
C VAL A 191 2.88 -6.83 5.93
N LEU A 192 3.56 -7.85 6.46
CA LEU A 192 3.62 -8.11 7.91
C LEU A 192 4.36 -7.00 8.66
N ILE A 193 5.52 -6.57 8.15
CA ILE A 193 6.32 -5.51 8.73
C ILE A 193 5.54 -4.19 8.73
N GLU A 194 5.00 -3.79 7.59
CA GLU A 194 4.41 -2.45 7.44
C GLU A 194 3.04 -2.32 8.12
N ILE A 195 2.23 -3.37 8.09
CA ILE A 195 0.88 -3.31 8.65
C ILE A 195 0.86 -3.76 10.10
N ALA A 196 1.24 -5.01 10.37
CA ALA A 196 1.18 -5.56 11.72
C ALA A 196 2.35 -5.09 12.60
N GLY A 197 3.51 -4.85 12.01
CA GLY A 197 4.69 -4.32 12.69
C GLY A 197 4.59 -2.82 12.96
N GLN A 198 4.41 -1.99 11.94
CA GLN A 198 4.52 -0.54 12.04
C GLN A 198 3.19 0.22 12.05
N GLY A 199 2.10 -0.34 11.49
CA GLY A 199 0.76 0.27 11.57
C GLY A 199 0.54 1.40 10.57
N HIS A 200 0.69 1.12 9.27
CA HIS A 200 0.43 2.11 8.21
C HIS A 200 -1.02 2.13 7.73
N THR A 201 -1.49 3.31 7.31
CA THR A 201 -2.85 3.55 6.79
C THR A 201 -3.18 2.77 5.52
N GLU A 202 -2.18 2.26 4.81
CA GLU A 202 -2.33 1.37 3.67
C GLU A 202 -3.15 0.12 3.98
N ALA A 203 -3.19 -0.28 5.24
CA ALA A 203 -4.07 -1.31 5.76
C ALA A 203 -5.55 -1.09 5.39
N LEU A 204 -6.00 0.18 5.41
CA LEU A 204 -7.37 0.57 5.07
C LEU A 204 -7.63 0.53 3.56
N LEU A 205 -6.58 0.74 2.74
CA LEU A 205 -6.71 0.70 1.28
C LEU A 205 -6.96 -0.70 0.76
N VAL A 206 -6.40 -1.72 1.39
CA VAL A 206 -6.47 -3.11 0.93
C VAL A 206 -7.91 -3.60 0.82
N PRO A 207 -8.76 -3.57 1.88
CA PRO A 207 -10.14 -4.01 1.77
C PRO A 207 -10.97 -3.15 0.81
N LEU A 208 -10.69 -1.85 0.72
CA LEU A 208 -11.41 -0.94 -0.16
C LEU A 208 -11.10 -1.20 -1.63
N LEU A 209 -9.83 -1.33 -2.01
CA LEU A 209 -9.46 -1.64 -3.40
C LEU A 209 -9.91 -3.03 -3.82
N LEU A 210 -9.79 -4.03 -2.95
CA LEU A 210 -10.29 -5.39 -3.21
C LEU A 210 -11.82 -5.42 -3.26
N GLY A 211 -12.49 -4.62 -2.43
CA GLY A 211 -13.93 -4.39 -2.48
C GLY A 211 -14.39 -3.79 -3.80
N ALA A 212 -13.62 -2.83 -4.34
CA ALA A 212 -13.86 -2.27 -5.67
C ALA A 212 -13.68 -3.32 -6.77
N VAL A 213 -12.60 -4.13 -6.73
CA VAL A 213 -12.41 -5.27 -7.65
C VAL A 213 -13.59 -6.22 -7.61
N TRP A 214 -14.00 -6.62 -6.41
CA TRP A 214 -15.14 -7.54 -6.22
C TRP A 214 -16.44 -6.93 -6.76
N ALA A 215 -16.72 -5.67 -6.45
CA ALA A 215 -17.93 -4.99 -6.88
C ALA A 215 -17.99 -4.83 -8.42
N VAL A 216 -16.86 -4.46 -9.05
CA VAL A 216 -16.76 -4.36 -10.51
C VAL A 216 -16.97 -5.70 -11.17
N ARG A 217 -16.36 -6.78 -10.68
CA ARG A 217 -16.57 -8.15 -11.20
C ARG A 217 -18.04 -8.63 -11.08
N ARG A 218 -18.83 -8.04 -10.18
CA ARG A 218 -20.26 -8.33 -9.97
C ARG A 218 -21.19 -7.33 -10.65
N GLY A 219 -20.68 -6.40 -11.45
CA GLY A 219 -21.49 -5.35 -12.08
C GLY A 219 -22.09 -4.34 -11.09
N ARG A 220 -21.60 -4.28 -9.84
CA ARG A 220 -22.15 -3.44 -8.76
C ARG A 220 -21.45 -2.07 -8.72
N GLY A 221 -21.71 -1.24 -9.74
CA GLY A 221 -21.01 0.05 -9.92
C GLY A 221 -21.14 1.01 -8.73
N ARG A 222 -22.30 1.06 -8.03
CA ARG A 222 -22.47 1.91 -6.83
C ARG A 222 -21.55 1.47 -5.68
N LEU A 223 -21.42 0.16 -5.43
CA LEU A 223 -20.51 -0.35 -4.41
C LEU A 223 -19.05 -0.14 -4.79
N ALA A 224 -18.70 -0.29 -6.08
CA ALA A 224 -17.37 0.02 -6.58
C ALA A 224 -17.02 1.51 -6.36
N SER A 225 -17.97 2.40 -6.62
CA SER A 225 -17.82 3.84 -6.38
C SER A 225 -17.60 4.17 -4.90
N LEU A 226 -18.40 3.60 -4.00
CA LEU A 226 -18.21 3.77 -2.55
C LEU A 226 -16.84 3.27 -2.10
N ALA A 227 -16.41 2.11 -2.61
CA ALA A 227 -15.12 1.53 -2.26
C ALA A 227 -13.94 2.37 -2.77
N VAL A 228 -13.97 2.86 -4.02
CA VAL A 228 -12.96 3.76 -4.58
C VAL A 228 -12.94 5.11 -3.86
N ALA A 229 -14.13 5.67 -3.56
CA ALA A 229 -14.25 6.90 -2.79
C ALA A 229 -13.67 6.75 -1.37
N GLY A 230 -14.00 5.65 -0.68
CA GLY A 230 -13.39 5.31 0.61
C GLY A 230 -11.86 5.20 0.53
N ALA A 231 -11.34 4.51 -0.50
CA ALA A 231 -9.90 4.42 -0.71
C ALA A 231 -9.27 5.82 -0.96
N GLY A 232 -9.91 6.67 -1.77
CA GLY A 232 -9.49 8.06 -1.99
C GLY A 232 -9.52 8.93 -0.72
N LEU A 233 -10.45 8.62 0.19
CA LEU A 233 -10.55 9.26 1.50
C LEU A 233 -9.56 8.72 2.55
N VAL A 234 -8.86 7.63 2.25
CA VAL A 234 -7.68 7.16 3.02
C VAL A 234 -6.41 7.79 2.47
N LYS A 235 -6.22 7.76 1.15
CA LYS A 235 -5.14 8.41 0.41
C LYS A 235 -5.66 8.91 -0.94
N LEU A 236 -5.23 10.06 -1.41
CA LEU A 236 -5.86 10.74 -2.55
C LEU A 236 -5.75 10.02 -3.90
N TYR A 237 -4.68 9.26 -4.13
CA TYR A 237 -4.38 8.67 -5.43
C TYR A 237 -5.44 7.66 -5.96
N PRO A 238 -6.19 6.90 -5.15
CA PRO A 238 -7.26 6.05 -5.66
C PRO A 238 -8.40 6.80 -6.35
N PHE A 239 -8.59 8.11 -6.09
CA PHE A 239 -9.57 8.90 -6.84
C PHE A 239 -9.33 8.89 -8.35
N ALA A 240 -8.10 8.68 -8.79
CA ALA A 240 -7.75 8.52 -10.19
C ALA A 240 -8.39 7.28 -10.86
N LEU A 241 -9.00 6.36 -10.08
CA LEU A 241 -9.84 5.28 -10.61
C LEU A 241 -11.29 5.71 -10.89
N GLY A 242 -11.69 6.92 -10.49
CA GLY A 242 -13.04 7.46 -10.71
C GLY A 242 -13.44 7.51 -12.19
N PRO A 243 -12.62 8.04 -13.13
CA PRO A 243 -12.93 8.06 -14.56
C PRO A 243 -13.17 6.67 -15.16
N TYR A 244 -12.45 5.64 -14.72
CA TYR A 244 -12.71 4.25 -15.11
C TYR A 244 -14.14 3.82 -14.73
N LEU A 245 -14.55 4.09 -13.48
CA LEU A 245 -15.90 3.74 -13.02
C LEU A 245 -16.98 4.54 -13.74
N LEU A 246 -16.73 5.83 -13.99
CA LEU A 246 -17.65 6.70 -14.73
C LEU A 246 -17.87 6.18 -16.15
N ARG A 247 -16.81 5.81 -16.86
CA ARG A 247 -16.88 5.23 -18.20
C ARG A 247 -17.69 3.94 -18.21
N ARG A 248 -17.43 3.05 -17.27
CA ARG A 248 -18.00 1.68 -17.27
C ARG A 248 -19.42 1.60 -16.74
N PHE A 249 -19.77 2.42 -15.76
CA PHE A 249 -21.06 2.31 -15.04
C PHE A 249 -21.92 3.58 -15.14
N GLY A 250 -21.39 4.66 -15.69
CA GLY A 250 -22.09 5.93 -15.81
C GLY A 250 -22.25 6.70 -14.49
N TRP A 251 -22.76 7.92 -14.59
CA TRP A 251 -22.89 8.86 -13.47
C TRP A 251 -23.76 8.32 -12.32
N ARG A 252 -24.86 7.62 -12.67
CA ARG A 252 -25.77 7.06 -11.66
C ARG A 252 -25.13 6.03 -10.73
N ALA A 253 -23.99 5.48 -11.10
CA ALA A 253 -23.22 4.58 -10.26
C ALA A 253 -22.15 5.31 -9.46
N VAL A 254 -21.66 6.46 -9.93
CA VAL A 254 -20.54 7.19 -9.32
C VAL A 254 -20.99 8.18 -8.23
N TRP A 255 -22.19 8.76 -8.34
CA TRP A 255 -22.65 9.76 -7.38
C TRP A 255 -22.65 9.32 -5.90
N PRO A 256 -22.93 8.02 -5.52
CA PRO A 256 -22.86 7.64 -4.10
C PRO A 256 -21.45 7.78 -3.52
N GLY A 257 -20.42 7.52 -4.32
CA GLY A 257 -19.03 7.78 -3.92
C GLY A 257 -18.76 9.26 -3.74
N ALA A 258 -19.24 10.12 -4.65
CA ALA A 258 -19.12 11.58 -4.52
C ALA A 258 -19.84 12.09 -3.26
N LEU A 259 -21.03 11.56 -2.94
CA LEU A 259 -21.76 11.88 -1.71
C LEU A 259 -20.96 11.46 -0.47
N LEU A 260 -20.37 10.25 -0.46
CA LEU A 260 -19.51 9.79 0.63
C LEU A 260 -18.32 10.74 0.85
N VAL A 261 -17.66 11.17 -0.24
CA VAL A 261 -16.56 12.16 -0.16
C VAL A 261 -17.04 13.45 0.48
N GLY A 262 -18.15 14.02 0.02
CA GLY A 262 -18.73 15.25 0.57
C GLY A 262 -19.07 15.09 2.06
N THR A 263 -19.77 14.01 2.43
CA THR A 263 -20.23 13.78 3.81
C THR A 263 -19.06 13.61 4.79
N LEU A 264 -18.05 12.81 4.45
CA LEU A 264 -16.90 12.58 5.34
C LEU A 264 -15.93 13.76 5.36
N SER A 265 -15.93 14.61 4.34
CA SER A 265 -15.10 15.82 4.32
C SER A 265 -15.75 17.00 5.07
N LEU A 266 -17.07 16.98 5.26
CA LEU A 266 -17.82 18.09 5.87
C LEU A 266 -17.34 18.48 7.28
N PRO A 267 -17.03 17.55 8.22
CA PRO A 267 -16.54 17.90 9.55
C PRO A 267 -15.22 18.68 9.55
N TYR A 268 -14.44 18.53 8.48
CA TYR A 268 -13.13 19.18 8.34
C TYR A 268 -13.17 20.42 7.43
N ALA A 269 -14.33 20.74 6.84
CA ALA A 269 -14.45 21.78 5.83
C ALA A 269 -14.15 23.18 6.41
N ALA A 270 -13.08 23.80 5.89
CA ALA A 270 -12.70 25.18 6.20
C ALA A 270 -11.87 25.75 5.03
N LEU A 271 -11.88 27.06 4.85
CA LEU A 271 -11.20 27.71 3.73
C LEU A 271 -9.67 27.47 3.71
N TYR A 272 -9.06 27.23 4.86
CA TYR A 272 -7.64 26.96 5.00
C TYR A 272 -7.24 25.51 4.64
N VAL A 273 -8.16 24.57 4.58
CA VAL A 273 -7.83 23.13 4.44
C VAL A 273 -7.10 22.84 3.12
N LEU A 274 -7.68 23.25 1.99
CA LEU A 274 -7.05 23.02 0.69
C LEU A 274 -5.70 23.73 0.53
N PRO A 275 -5.54 25.03 0.91
CA PRO A 275 -4.23 25.68 0.91
C PRO A 275 -3.18 24.96 1.77
N HIS A 276 -3.55 24.50 2.97
CA HIS A 276 -2.63 23.81 3.88
C HIS A 276 -2.22 22.43 3.37
N ILE A 277 -3.18 21.63 2.88
CA ILE A 277 -2.88 20.33 2.24
C ILE A 277 -1.96 20.54 1.04
N LYS A 278 -2.26 21.56 0.20
CA LYS A 278 -1.42 21.87 -0.96
C LYS A 278 -0.01 22.25 -0.55
N ALA A 279 0.16 23.10 0.47
CA ALA A 279 1.47 23.52 0.94
C ALA A 279 2.34 22.32 1.38
N SER A 280 1.76 21.39 2.16
CA SER A 280 2.47 20.17 2.56
C SER A 280 2.71 19.21 1.39
N ALA A 281 1.73 19.03 0.49
CA ALA A 281 1.89 18.17 -0.68
C ALA A 281 2.96 18.69 -1.66
N ASP A 282 3.03 20.00 -1.87
CA ASP A 282 4.07 20.61 -2.71
C ASP A 282 5.46 20.42 -2.08
N LEU A 283 5.58 20.53 -0.77
CA LEU A 283 6.82 20.31 -0.05
C LEU A 283 7.27 18.85 -0.17
N PHE A 284 6.37 17.89 0.03
CA PHE A 284 6.65 16.47 -0.19
C PHE A 284 7.11 16.18 -1.62
N ALA A 285 6.45 16.77 -2.62
CA ALA A 285 6.80 16.57 -4.03
C ALA A 285 8.12 17.23 -4.45
N GLN A 286 8.64 18.19 -3.67
CA GLN A 286 9.85 18.94 -4.01
C GLN A 286 11.08 18.55 -3.21
N LEU A 287 10.91 18.14 -1.95
CA LEU A 287 12.01 17.94 -1.01
C LEU A 287 12.20 16.48 -0.57
N PHE A 288 11.18 15.65 -0.70
CA PHE A 288 11.30 14.26 -0.31
C PHE A 288 11.69 13.40 -1.49
N GLU A 289 12.82 12.72 -1.35
CA GLU A 289 13.35 11.77 -2.30
C GLU A 289 13.65 10.47 -1.57
N PHE A 290 12.91 9.41 -1.90
CA PHE A 290 13.13 8.12 -1.24
C PHE A 290 12.74 6.96 -2.16
N ASN A 291 13.64 6.00 -2.38
CA ASN A 291 13.41 4.76 -3.15
C ASN A 291 12.76 4.99 -4.53
N ALA A 292 13.12 6.06 -5.22
CA ALA A 292 12.55 6.48 -6.50
C ALA A 292 13.53 6.18 -7.65
N GLY A 293 13.68 4.91 -8.04
CA GLY A 293 14.71 4.47 -9.00
C GLY A 293 14.72 5.25 -10.32
N PRO A 294 13.59 5.36 -11.06
CA PRO A 294 13.55 6.12 -12.31
C PRO A 294 13.90 7.61 -12.14
N TYR A 295 13.44 8.22 -11.06
CA TYR A 295 13.79 9.60 -10.72
C TYR A 295 15.28 9.75 -10.43
N TYR A 296 15.85 8.87 -9.61
CA TYR A 296 17.29 8.89 -9.32
C TYR A 296 18.15 8.62 -10.56
N ALA A 297 17.72 7.72 -11.45
CA ALA A 297 18.44 7.47 -12.69
C ALA A 297 18.58 8.76 -13.52
N LEU A 298 17.46 9.48 -13.72
CA LEU A 298 17.50 10.75 -14.45
C LEU A 298 18.30 11.83 -13.71
N LYS A 299 18.13 11.94 -12.39
CA LYS A 299 18.87 12.89 -11.55
C LYS A 299 20.39 12.67 -11.65
N HIS A 300 20.85 11.42 -11.56
CA HIS A 300 22.27 11.09 -11.69
C HIS A 300 22.84 11.37 -13.09
N VAL A 301 22.09 11.05 -14.15
CA VAL A 301 22.50 11.37 -15.53
C VAL A 301 22.67 12.89 -15.70
N LEU A 302 21.67 13.67 -15.27
CA LEU A 302 21.73 15.13 -15.38
C LEU A 302 22.84 15.73 -14.52
N TRP A 303 23.05 15.22 -13.31
CA TRP A 303 24.14 15.66 -12.47
C TRP A 303 25.51 15.35 -13.09
N ALA A 304 25.72 14.15 -13.62
CA ALA A 304 26.94 13.76 -14.30
C ALA A 304 27.23 14.61 -15.54
N TRP A 305 26.19 15.07 -16.22
CA TRP A 305 26.32 15.89 -17.44
C TRP A 305 26.52 17.38 -17.16
N THR A 306 25.84 17.92 -16.14
CA THR A 306 25.78 19.38 -15.88
C THR A 306 26.55 19.83 -14.63
N GLY A 307 26.87 18.90 -13.71
CA GLY A 307 27.41 19.20 -12.39
C GLY A 307 26.42 19.90 -11.42
N ALA A 308 25.14 20.04 -11.81
CA ALA A 308 24.13 20.77 -11.05
C ALA A 308 23.09 19.82 -10.41
N ASP A 309 22.53 20.23 -9.26
CA ASP A 309 21.38 19.53 -8.64
C ASP A 309 20.06 19.98 -9.31
N TRP A 310 19.38 19.02 -9.92
CA TRP A 310 18.12 19.21 -10.64
C TRP A 310 16.88 18.87 -9.80
N SER A 311 16.99 18.59 -8.51
CA SER A 311 15.87 18.15 -7.66
C SER A 311 14.66 19.07 -7.73
N LYS A 312 14.88 20.40 -7.66
CA LYS A 312 13.82 21.42 -7.71
C LYS A 312 13.06 21.45 -9.04
N THR A 313 13.66 20.96 -10.13
CA THR A 313 13.06 20.90 -11.46
C THR A 313 12.43 19.52 -11.72
N LEU A 314 13.11 18.45 -11.31
CA LEU A 314 12.67 17.09 -11.58
C LEU A 314 11.40 16.71 -10.79
N GLY A 315 11.26 17.14 -9.54
CA GLY A 315 10.06 16.85 -8.75
C GLY A 315 8.77 17.35 -9.44
N PRO A 316 8.66 18.65 -9.77
CA PRO A 316 7.53 19.17 -10.55
C PRO A 316 7.36 18.51 -11.93
N LEU A 317 8.47 18.18 -12.61
CA LEU A 317 8.43 17.50 -13.92
C LEU A 317 7.79 16.10 -13.78
N PHE A 318 8.23 15.28 -12.84
CA PHE A 318 7.69 13.92 -12.62
C PHE A 318 6.21 13.96 -12.26
N ARG A 319 5.78 14.91 -11.42
CA ARG A 319 4.38 15.17 -11.12
C ARG A 319 3.60 15.56 -12.39
N GLY A 320 4.15 16.47 -13.22
CA GLY A 320 3.55 16.88 -14.49
C GLY A 320 3.42 15.70 -15.46
N LEU A 321 4.45 14.85 -15.55
CA LEU A 321 4.43 13.63 -16.37
C LEU A 321 3.36 12.64 -15.90
N PHE A 322 3.19 12.45 -14.57
CA PHE A 322 2.11 11.64 -14.06
C PHE A 322 0.74 12.18 -14.44
N LEU A 323 0.50 13.47 -14.26
CA LEU A 323 -0.77 14.10 -14.65
C LEU A 323 -1.02 14.00 -16.16
N ALA A 324 0.01 14.15 -16.99
CA ALA A 324 -0.08 13.96 -18.45
C ALA A 324 -0.30 12.49 -18.85
N ALA A 325 0.17 11.54 -18.07
CA ALA A 325 -0.05 10.11 -18.30
C ALA A 325 -1.50 9.68 -18.03
N LEU A 326 -2.23 10.38 -17.14
CA LEU A 326 -3.61 10.02 -16.80
C LEU A 326 -4.55 9.99 -18.02
N PRO A 327 -4.68 11.05 -18.85
CA PRO A 327 -5.55 11.01 -20.02
C PRO A 327 -5.12 9.94 -21.03
N VAL A 328 -3.82 9.64 -21.15
CA VAL A 328 -3.33 8.55 -22.00
C VAL A 328 -3.80 7.21 -21.46
N LEU A 329 -3.67 6.98 -20.16
CA LEU A 329 -4.15 5.74 -19.53
C LEU A 329 -5.66 5.57 -19.67
N TYR A 330 -6.44 6.64 -19.51
CA TYR A 330 -7.89 6.59 -19.70
C TYR A 330 -8.28 6.36 -21.16
N GLY A 331 -7.57 6.95 -22.13
CA GLY A 331 -7.75 6.69 -23.55
C GLY A 331 -7.45 5.24 -23.91
N LEU A 332 -6.34 4.70 -23.40
CA LEU A 332 -5.97 3.30 -23.58
C LEU A 332 -6.97 2.35 -22.93
N ASP A 333 -7.48 2.68 -21.73
CA ASP A 333 -8.54 1.92 -21.07
C ASP A 333 -9.83 1.93 -21.90
N ALA A 334 -10.22 3.09 -22.43
CA ALA A 334 -11.38 3.20 -23.30
C ALA A 334 -11.25 2.37 -24.58
N TRP A 335 -10.05 2.31 -25.15
CA TRP A 335 -9.77 1.55 -26.37
C TRP A 335 -9.65 0.04 -26.13
N ARG A 336 -9.02 -0.37 -24.99
CA ARG A 336 -8.67 -1.78 -24.71
C ARG A 336 -9.66 -2.47 -23.77
N ASP A 337 -10.61 -1.77 -23.21
CA ASP A 337 -11.57 -2.21 -22.18
C ASP A 337 -10.91 -3.04 -21.05
N TRP A 338 -9.97 -2.41 -20.36
CA TRP A 338 -9.20 -3.10 -19.32
C TRP A 338 -10.09 -3.56 -18.16
N SER A 339 -9.72 -4.70 -17.58
CA SER A 339 -10.26 -5.08 -16.27
C SER A 339 -9.86 -4.04 -15.21
N PHE A 340 -10.69 -3.89 -14.17
CA PHE A 340 -10.39 -2.96 -13.05
C PHE A 340 -9.03 -3.24 -12.41
N ARG A 341 -8.67 -4.53 -12.24
CA ARG A 341 -7.34 -4.93 -11.77
C ARG A 341 -6.23 -4.34 -12.65
N ARG A 342 -6.35 -4.48 -13.97
CA ARG A 342 -5.31 -3.99 -14.91
C ARG A 342 -5.23 -2.47 -14.88
N ALA A 343 -6.36 -1.78 -14.90
CA ALA A 343 -6.42 -0.33 -14.79
C ALA A 343 -5.76 0.16 -13.48
N SER A 344 -6.09 -0.48 -12.35
CA SER A 344 -5.50 -0.15 -11.05
C SER A 344 -4.00 -0.38 -11.02
N LEU A 345 -3.51 -1.53 -11.52
CA LEU A 345 -2.07 -1.84 -11.57
C LEU A 345 -1.30 -0.86 -12.45
N LEU A 346 -1.84 -0.49 -13.61
CA LEU A 346 -1.19 0.46 -14.51
C LEU A 346 -1.18 1.87 -13.92
N LEU A 347 -2.28 2.30 -13.33
CA LEU A 347 -2.38 3.63 -12.73
C LEU A 347 -1.46 3.76 -11.51
N LEU A 348 -1.51 2.83 -10.56
CA LEU A 348 -0.64 2.84 -9.38
C LEU A 348 0.82 2.62 -9.75
N GLY A 349 1.10 1.71 -10.71
CA GLY A 349 2.44 1.50 -11.23
C GLY A 349 3.03 2.76 -11.87
N THR A 350 2.26 3.46 -12.70
CA THR A 350 2.67 4.74 -13.32
C THR A 350 2.91 5.81 -12.24
N LEU A 351 2.05 5.88 -11.21
CA LEU A 351 2.26 6.77 -10.07
C LEU A 351 3.62 6.51 -9.41
N PHE A 352 3.94 5.26 -9.09
CA PHE A 352 5.20 4.92 -8.40
C PHE A 352 6.42 5.11 -9.29
N ILE A 353 6.33 4.81 -10.59
CA ILE A 353 7.41 5.06 -11.57
C ILE A 353 7.70 6.56 -11.69
N LEU A 354 6.66 7.39 -11.64
CA LEU A 354 6.75 8.85 -11.79
C LEU A 354 6.70 9.59 -10.42
N SER A 355 7.00 8.92 -9.32
CA SER A 355 7.10 9.52 -7.99
C SER A 355 8.56 9.82 -7.63
N THR A 356 8.78 10.88 -6.86
CA THR A 356 10.07 11.18 -6.21
C THR A 356 10.25 10.38 -4.92
N THR A 357 9.16 9.80 -4.40
CA THR A 357 9.16 9.09 -3.11
C THR A 357 8.28 7.85 -3.21
N VAL A 358 8.87 6.69 -2.93
CA VAL A 358 8.16 5.40 -2.88
C VAL A 358 8.55 4.68 -1.59
N HIS A 359 7.84 4.99 -0.52
CA HIS A 359 8.06 4.28 0.75
C HIS A 359 7.63 2.81 0.65
N PRO A 360 8.22 1.91 1.44
CA PRO A 360 7.89 0.48 1.41
C PRO A 360 6.40 0.19 1.60
N TRP A 361 5.74 0.86 2.54
CA TRP A 361 4.31 0.69 2.81
C TRP A 361 3.39 1.12 1.66
N TYR A 362 3.81 2.05 0.77
CA TYR A 362 3.00 2.44 -0.39
C TYR A 362 2.73 1.27 -1.35
N LEU A 363 3.61 0.27 -1.35
CA LEU A 363 3.48 -0.89 -2.23
C LEU A 363 2.45 -1.92 -1.72
N VAL A 364 2.10 -1.92 -0.43
CA VAL A 364 1.19 -2.93 0.16
C VAL A 364 -0.14 -3.07 -0.57
N PRO A 365 -0.90 -2.00 -0.88
CA PRO A 365 -2.15 -2.13 -1.64
C PRO A 365 -1.93 -2.66 -3.06
N LEU A 366 -0.82 -2.27 -3.70
CA LEU A 366 -0.46 -2.76 -5.03
C LEU A 366 -0.19 -4.28 -5.00
N LEU A 367 0.52 -4.78 -3.96
CA LEU A 367 0.80 -6.21 -3.81
C LEU A 367 -0.49 -7.03 -3.71
N SER A 368 -1.55 -6.53 -3.06
CA SER A 368 -2.83 -7.21 -3.00
C SER A 368 -3.47 -7.40 -4.39
N LEU A 369 -3.28 -6.45 -5.30
CA LEU A 369 -3.74 -6.53 -6.69
C LEU A 369 -2.84 -7.44 -7.55
N CYS A 370 -1.55 -7.55 -7.22
CA CYS A 370 -0.60 -8.37 -7.97
C CYS A 370 -0.94 -9.85 -7.95
N VAL A 371 -1.55 -10.34 -6.88
CA VAL A 371 -1.86 -11.76 -6.68
C VAL A 371 -3.25 -12.18 -7.17
N LEU A 372 -4.02 -11.27 -7.77
CA LEU A 372 -5.39 -11.52 -8.26
C LEU A 372 -5.47 -12.23 -9.62
N GLY A 373 -4.38 -12.32 -10.36
CA GLY A 373 -4.34 -12.96 -11.68
C GLY A 373 -4.02 -14.45 -11.60
N SER A 374 -4.08 -15.13 -12.75
CA SER A 374 -3.58 -16.50 -12.87
C SER A 374 -2.07 -16.58 -12.57
N GLN A 375 -1.33 -15.58 -13.01
CA GLN A 375 0.07 -15.38 -12.65
C GLN A 375 0.21 -14.11 -11.79
N PRO A 376 1.02 -14.15 -10.71
CA PRO A 376 1.37 -12.97 -9.94
C PRO A 376 2.20 -11.97 -10.74
N SER A 377 2.09 -10.69 -10.41
CA SER A 377 2.93 -9.65 -10.99
C SER A 377 4.29 -9.61 -10.26
N TRP A 378 5.21 -10.48 -10.64
CA TRP A 378 6.47 -10.72 -9.95
C TRP A 378 7.36 -9.49 -9.82
N HIS A 379 7.33 -8.58 -10.78
CA HIS A 379 8.11 -7.34 -10.75
C HIS A 379 7.73 -6.44 -9.58
N TRP A 380 6.44 -6.33 -9.23
CA TRP A 380 6.01 -5.56 -8.06
C TRP A 380 6.28 -6.29 -6.75
N LEU A 381 6.12 -7.62 -6.71
CA LEU A 381 6.48 -8.43 -5.55
C LEU A 381 7.99 -8.33 -5.24
N TRP A 382 8.82 -8.33 -6.27
CA TRP A 382 10.26 -8.11 -6.15
C TRP A 382 10.60 -6.71 -5.63
N LEU A 383 10.00 -5.66 -6.22
CA LEU A 383 10.20 -4.28 -5.76
C LEU A 383 9.77 -4.12 -4.30
N GLY A 384 8.63 -4.71 -3.92
CA GLY A 384 8.16 -4.72 -2.54
C GLY A 384 9.15 -5.37 -1.58
N LEU A 385 9.74 -6.50 -1.94
CA LEU A 385 10.76 -7.16 -1.12
C LEU A 385 12.03 -6.31 -0.98
N CYS A 386 12.54 -5.78 -2.09
CA CYS A 386 13.75 -4.95 -2.09
C CYS A 386 13.55 -3.63 -1.33
N SER A 387 12.31 -3.10 -1.29
CA SER A 387 12.02 -1.86 -0.57
C SER A 387 12.30 -1.97 0.94
N ILE A 388 12.25 -3.16 1.53
CA ILE A 388 12.65 -3.39 2.94
C ILE A 388 14.12 -2.99 3.15
N GLY A 389 14.98 -3.24 2.17
CA GLY A 389 16.40 -2.87 2.24
C GLY A 389 16.63 -1.35 2.27
N THR A 390 15.66 -0.54 1.82
CA THR A 390 15.79 0.92 1.86
C THR A 390 15.73 1.50 3.27
N TYR A 391 15.25 0.76 4.26
CA TYR A 391 15.34 1.14 5.67
C TYR A 391 16.77 1.30 6.19
N LEU A 392 17.77 0.71 5.51
CA LEU A 392 19.17 0.97 5.82
C LEU A 392 19.58 2.46 5.71
N PHE A 393 18.77 3.28 5.02
CA PHE A 393 18.93 4.74 4.99
C PHE A 393 18.99 5.34 6.39
N TYR A 394 18.12 4.92 7.30
CA TYR A 394 18.00 5.50 8.65
C TYR A 394 19.16 5.17 9.59
N VAL A 395 20.02 4.21 9.20
CA VAL A 395 21.23 3.82 9.96
C VAL A 395 22.51 4.12 9.18
N GLY A 396 22.44 4.95 8.13
CA GLY A 396 23.60 5.30 7.32
C GLY A 396 24.17 4.15 6.48
N GLY A 397 23.39 3.07 6.30
CA GLY A 397 23.77 1.92 5.51
C GLY A 397 23.58 2.14 4.00
N PRO A 398 24.07 1.20 3.16
CA PRO A 398 24.09 1.34 1.70
C PRO A 398 22.70 1.08 1.09
N TYR A 399 21.68 1.85 1.46
CA TYR A 399 20.29 1.68 1.02
C TYR A 399 20.11 1.81 -0.50
N TRP A 400 20.95 2.61 -1.17
CA TRP A 400 20.93 2.86 -2.61
C TRP A 400 21.15 1.58 -3.43
N ILE A 401 21.87 0.58 -2.90
CA ILE A 401 22.00 -0.74 -3.53
C ILE A 401 20.63 -1.39 -3.70
N TRP A 402 19.77 -1.30 -2.68
CA TRP A 402 18.43 -1.86 -2.69
C TRP A 402 17.48 -1.12 -3.64
N VAL A 403 17.67 0.19 -3.80
CA VAL A 403 16.95 0.98 -4.81
C VAL A 403 17.25 0.43 -6.20
N TRP A 404 18.53 0.28 -6.55
CA TRP A 404 18.92 -0.18 -7.90
C TRP A 404 18.58 -1.64 -8.15
N ILE A 405 18.81 -2.54 -7.19
CA ILE A 405 18.42 -3.95 -7.30
C ILE A 405 16.90 -4.07 -7.39
N GLY A 406 16.14 -3.30 -6.62
CA GLY A 406 14.69 -3.32 -6.63
C GLY A 406 14.11 -2.88 -7.97
N TRP A 407 14.43 -1.68 -8.41
CA TRP A 407 13.88 -1.11 -9.65
C TRP A 407 14.46 -1.78 -10.91
N GLY A 408 15.76 -2.06 -10.94
CA GLY A 408 16.40 -2.77 -12.05
C GLY A 408 15.86 -4.19 -12.21
N GLY A 409 15.79 -4.94 -11.12
CA GLY A 409 15.21 -6.29 -11.11
C GLY A 409 13.74 -6.31 -11.47
N ALA A 410 12.95 -5.32 -10.99
CA ALA A 410 11.56 -5.18 -11.40
C ALA A 410 11.42 -4.93 -12.90
N GLY A 411 12.27 -4.07 -13.49
CA GLY A 411 12.31 -3.84 -14.93
C GLY A 411 12.61 -5.12 -15.72
N VAL A 412 13.62 -5.89 -15.30
CA VAL A 412 13.97 -7.17 -15.94
C VAL A 412 12.80 -8.17 -15.85
N LEU A 413 12.21 -8.34 -14.67
CA LEU A 413 11.06 -9.24 -14.47
C LEU A 413 9.83 -8.82 -15.29
N TRP A 414 9.60 -7.52 -15.44
CA TRP A 414 8.54 -7.02 -16.31
C TRP A 414 8.79 -7.35 -17.78
N LEU A 415 9.99 -7.15 -18.28
CA LEU A 415 10.38 -7.50 -19.66
C LEU A 415 10.23 -9.01 -19.93
N ILE A 416 10.65 -9.86 -18.99
CA ILE A 416 10.48 -11.32 -19.08
C ILE A 416 8.98 -11.66 -19.12
N GLY A 417 8.16 -11.07 -18.23
CA GLY A 417 6.72 -11.27 -18.20
C GLY A 417 6.05 -10.90 -19.53
N CYS A 418 6.40 -9.73 -20.10
CA CYS A 418 5.89 -9.30 -21.41
C CYS A 418 6.30 -10.25 -22.56
N SER A 419 7.44 -10.92 -22.44
CA SER A 419 7.92 -11.87 -23.45
C SER A 419 7.16 -13.20 -23.41
N ILE A 420 6.72 -13.62 -22.21
CA ILE A 420 5.98 -14.86 -21.99
C ILE A 420 4.47 -14.70 -22.29
N GLU A 421 3.90 -13.53 -22.02
CA GLU A 421 2.49 -13.23 -22.23
C GLU A 421 2.12 -12.85 -23.67
N ARG A 422 3.04 -12.98 -24.64
CA ARG A 422 2.65 -12.78 -26.05
C ARG A 422 1.62 -13.85 -26.41
N PRO A 423 0.33 -13.51 -26.61
CA PRO A 423 -0.63 -14.47 -27.12
C PRO A 423 -0.11 -14.93 -28.47
N SER A 424 -0.12 -16.25 -28.72
CA SER A 424 0.09 -16.72 -30.08
C SER A 424 -0.88 -16.00 -31.00
N PRO A 425 -0.50 -15.60 -32.22
CA PRO A 425 -1.41 -14.91 -33.15
C PRO A 425 -2.76 -15.62 -33.34
N TRP A 426 -2.82 -16.90 -33.04
CA TRP A 426 -4.00 -17.77 -33.15
C TRP A 426 -4.91 -17.74 -31.91
N ALA A 427 -4.47 -17.33 -30.74
CA ALA A 427 -5.29 -17.28 -29.52
C ALA A 427 -6.27 -16.09 -29.52
N VAL A 428 -6.04 -15.07 -30.34
CA VAL A 428 -6.91 -13.91 -30.49
C VAL A 428 -8.22 -14.26 -31.23
N LEU A 429 -8.24 -15.32 -32.02
CA LEU A 429 -9.40 -15.75 -32.80
C LEU A 429 -10.37 -16.64 -32.00
N TYR A 430 -9.94 -17.23 -30.89
CA TYR A 430 -10.76 -18.18 -30.11
C TYR A 430 -11.39 -17.63 -28.83
N ASN A 431 -11.03 -16.44 -28.37
CA ASN A 431 -11.62 -15.80 -27.19
C ASN A 431 -12.58 -14.65 -27.56
N ARG A 432 -13.58 -14.92 -28.40
CA ARG A 432 -14.82 -14.14 -28.37
C ARG A 432 -15.63 -14.64 -27.19
N PRO A 433 -16.05 -13.79 -26.23
CA PRO A 433 -17.07 -14.21 -25.28
C PRO A 433 -18.34 -14.53 -26.06
N ASP A 434 -18.84 -15.74 -25.92
CA ASP A 434 -20.17 -16.12 -26.39
C ASP A 434 -21.17 -15.16 -25.74
N VAL A 435 -21.73 -14.30 -26.57
CA VAL A 435 -22.96 -13.57 -26.27
C VAL A 435 -24.06 -14.61 -26.34
N THR A 436 -24.33 -15.30 -25.24
CA THR A 436 -25.56 -16.02 -25.07
C THR A 436 -26.65 -15.00 -24.81
N GLU A 437 -27.42 -14.73 -25.85
CA GLU A 437 -28.80 -14.26 -25.76
C GLU A 437 -29.57 -15.12 -24.76
N HIS A 438 -30.07 -14.48 -23.72
CA HIS A 438 -31.30 -14.90 -23.07
C HIS A 438 -32.10 -13.67 -22.69
N GLY A 439 -33.33 -13.67 -23.26
CA GLY A 439 -34.41 -12.72 -23.18
C GLY A 439 -34.98 -12.45 -21.77
#